data_ed7225bd8e406051cccb904d69081bb8
#
_entry.id   ed7225bd8e406051cccb904d69081bb8
#
_cell.length_a   1.000
_cell.length_b   1.000
_cell.length_c   1.000
_cell.angle_alpha   90.00
_cell.angle_beta   90.00
_cell.angle_gamma   90.00
#
_symmetry.space_group_name_H-M   'P 1'
#
loop_
_entity.id
_entity.type
_entity.pdbx_description
1 polymer ?
#
loop_
_entity_poly.entity_id
_entity_poly.type
_entity_poly.pdbx_seq_one_letter_code
_entity_poly.pdbx_strand_id
1 'polypeptide(L)'
;AIKENLGMVGAVKLVQCNYSQYSSRYDAYQEQKVLPAFDPAFSGGCLYDINMYNIHFVAALFGRPKWVRYGANLGFNGIDTSGIVTMGYDGFQAVCCGAKDSESPGFAMVQGEKGCLKLEGPASASTEAWFLNRDSRKLLSRESDPQSLGREISEFARQIREQDYPSCYDMLGQTLLVRS
;
A
#
# COMPACT_ATOMS: atom_id res chain seq x y z
N ALA A 1 3.75 0.79 14.26
CA ALA A 1 3.41 2.18 14.64
C ALA A 1 1.94 2.53 14.31
N ILE A 2 1.48 2.44 13.04
CA ILE A 2 0.08 2.84 12.68
C ILE A 2 -0.95 1.99 13.42
N LYS A 3 -0.86 0.66 13.33
CA LYS A 3 -1.82 -0.27 13.95
C LYS A 3 -1.97 -0.05 15.47
N GLU A 4 -0.86 0.16 16.16
CA GLU A 4 -0.82 0.37 17.62
C GLU A 4 -1.43 1.72 18.03
N ASN A 5 -1.47 2.70 17.13
CA ASN A 5 -1.94 4.04 17.39
C ASN A 5 -3.32 4.36 16.77
N LEU A 6 -4.01 3.36 16.16
CA LEU A 6 -5.31 3.57 15.52
C LEU A 6 -6.35 4.21 16.46
N GLY A 7 -6.31 3.89 17.76
CA GLY A 7 -7.21 4.49 18.75
C GLY A 7 -7.10 6.01 18.90
N MET A 8 -5.97 6.61 18.50
CA MET A 8 -5.76 8.06 18.60
C MET A 8 -6.65 8.88 17.66
N VAL A 9 -7.03 8.31 16.51
CA VAL A 9 -7.86 9.03 15.51
C VAL A 9 -9.35 9.04 15.84
N GLY A 10 -9.79 8.25 16.81
CA GLY A 10 -11.22 8.05 17.09
C GLY A 10 -11.89 7.18 16.01
N ALA A 11 -13.17 7.42 15.71
CA ALA A 11 -13.84 6.69 14.64
C ALA A 11 -13.23 7.05 13.29
N VAL A 12 -12.77 6.03 12.56
CA VAL A 12 -12.17 6.19 11.21
C VAL A 12 -13.26 6.64 10.25
N LYS A 13 -12.93 7.59 9.37
CA LYS A 13 -13.84 8.17 8.37
C LYS A 13 -13.35 7.97 6.94
N LEU A 14 -12.03 8.00 6.74
CA LEU A 14 -11.44 7.85 5.43
C LEU A 14 -10.01 7.28 5.54
N VAL A 15 -9.64 6.42 4.61
CA VAL A 15 -8.26 5.98 4.42
C VAL A 15 -7.82 6.35 3.01
N GLN A 16 -6.63 6.92 2.87
CA GLN A 16 -6.08 7.32 1.59
C GLN A 16 -4.64 6.83 1.48
N CYS A 17 -4.34 6.17 0.38
CA CYS A 17 -3.00 5.72 0.06
C CYS A 17 -2.63 6.13 -1.36
N ASN A 18 -1.40 6.52 -1.56
CA ASN A 18 -0.87 6.83 -2.87
C ASN A 18 0.53 6.23 -3.05
N TYR A 19 0.68 5.47 -4.12
CA TYR A 19 1.96 5.03 -4.63
C TYR A 19 2.01 5.32 -6.12
N SER A 20 2.55 6.47 -6.47
CA SER A 20 2.71 6.91 -7.86
C SER A 20 4.18 7.15 -8.13
N GLN A 21 4.74 6.38 -9.03
CA GLN A 21 6.14 6.42 -9.39
C GLN A 21 6.28 6.29 -10.91
N TYR A 22 6.81 7.31 -11.58
CA TYR A 22 7.10 7.22 -13.00
C TYR A 22 8.10 6.07 -13.23
N SER A 23 7.62 5.01 -13.87
CA SER A 23 8.43 3.82 -14.09
C SER A 23 9.54 4.09 -15.10
N SER A 24 10.80 3.73 -14.76
CA SER A 24 11.91 3.78 -15.70
C SER A 24 11.73 2.93 -16.98
N ARG A 25 10.68 2.11 -17.02
CA ARG A 25 10.31 1.27 -18.15
C ARG A 25 9.15 1.84 -18.97
N TYR A 26 8.59 2.98 -18.53
CA TYR A 26 7.41 3.56 -19.17
C TYR A 26 7.75 4.22 -20.51
N ASP A 27 8.93 4.84 -20.66
CA ASP A 27 9.37 5.41 -21.95
C ASP A 27 9.46 4.32 -23.03
N ALA A 28 10.07 3.17 -22.69
CA ALA A 28 10.13 2.03 -23.62
C ALA A 28 8.72 1.50 -23.98
N TYR A 29 7.81 1.49 -22.99
CA TYR A 29 6.42 1.10 -23.21
C TYR A 29 5.70 2.06 -24.17
N GLN A 30 5.91 3.39 -24.05
CA GLN A 30 5.36 4.37 -25.00
C GLN A 30 5.87 4.14 -26.42
N GLU A 31 7.10 3.65 -26.59
CA GLU A 31 7.67 3.22 -27.87
C GLU A 31 7.20 1.82 -28.31
N GLN A 32 6.15 1.27 -27.67
CA GLN A 32 5.60 -0.05 -27.92
C GLN A 32 6.54 -1.22 -27.62
N LYS A 33 7.61 -0.99 -26.89
CA LYS A 33 8.53 -2.02 -26.38
C LYS A 33 8.03 -2.51 -25.02
N VAL A 34 7.29 -3.62 -25.03
CA VAL A 34 6.70 -4.18 -23.80
C VAL A 34 7.76 -4.92 -22.99
N LEU A 35 8.01 -4.43 -21.78
CA LEU A 35 8.85 -5.08 -20.77
C LEU A 35 7.97 -5.76 -19.71
N PRO A 36 8.46 -6.75 -18.94
CA PRO A 36 7.65 -7.52 -18.00
C PRO A 36 6.77 -6.69 -17.06
N ALA A 37 7.24 -5.53 -16.61
CA ALA A 37 6.48 -4.63 -15.73
C ALA A 37 5.21 -4.02 -16.38
N PHE A 38 5.06 -4.13 -17.71
CA PHE A 38 3.91 -3.67 -18.49
C PHE A 38 3.33 -4.79 -19.38
N ASP A 39 3.67 -6.06 -19.08
CA ASP A 39 3.20 -7.20 -19.84
C ASP A 39 2.15 -7.97 -19.02
N PRO A 40 0.90 -8.13 -19.53
CA PRO A 40 -0.12 -8.93 -18.86
C PRO A 40 0.30 -10.39 -18.60
N ALA A 41 1.13 -10.98 -19.48
CA ALA A 41 1.61 -12.34 -19.30
C ALA A 41 2.51 -12.55 -18.08
N PHE A 42 3.14 -11.47 -17.58
CA PHE A 42 3.99 -11.47 -16.40
C PHE A 42 3.32 -10.86 -15.17
N SER A 43 1.98 -10.72 -15.17
CA SER A 43 1.24 -10.02 -14.11
C SER A 43 1.77 -8.58 -13.89
N GLY A 44 2.16 -7.91 -14.97
CA GLY A 44 2.55 -6.50 -14.95
C GLY A 44 1.37 -5.59 -14.65
N GLY A 45 1.57 -4.30 -14.79
CA GLY A 45 0.55 -3.29 -14.55
C GLY A 45 0.65 -2.62 -13.18
N CYS A 46 -0.14 -1.58 -13.00
CA CYS A 46 -0.10 -0.77 -11.81
C CYS A 46 -0.69 -1.49 -10.59
N LEU A 47 -1.81 -2.18 -10.77
CA LEU A 47 -2.51 -2.87 -9.68
C LEU A 47 -1.62 -3.91 -9.01
N TYR A 48 -1.02 -4.79 -9.80
CA TYR A 48 -0.25 -5.92 -9.29
C TYR A 48 1.18 -5.59 -8.91
N ASP A 49 1.80 -4.58 -9.53
CA ASP A 49 3.20 -4.25 -9.28
C ASP A 49 3.38 -3.27 -8.10
N ILE A 50 2.57 -2.23 -8.02
CA ILE A 50 2.76 -1.19 -6.99
C ILE A 50 1.53 -0.90 -6.13
N ASN A 51 0.30 -0.88 -6.69
CA ASN A 51 -0.87 -0.52 -5.89
C ASN A 51 -1.27 -1.61 -4.89
N MET A 52 -0.82 -2.83 -5.09
CA MET A 52 -0.99 -3.92 -4.13
C MET A 52 -0.42 -3.58 -2.74
N TYR A 53 0.64 -2.79 -2.64
CA TYR A 53 1.20 -2.37 -1.35
C TYR A 53 0.21 -1.51 -0.55
N ASN A 54 -0.50 -0.61 -1.24
CA ASN A 54 -1.55 0.19 -0.62
C ASN A 54 -2.72 -0.68 -0.15
N ILE A 55 -3.13 -1.66 -0.97
CA ILE A 55 -4.21 -2.59 -0.63
C ILE A 55 -3.82 -3.45 0.57
N HIS A 56 -2.58 -3.96 0.60
CA HIS A 56 -2.05 -4.71 1.74
C HIS A 56 -2.05 -3.87 3.02
N PHE A 57 -1.66 -2.59 2.94
CA PHE A 57 -1.68 -1.69 4.09
C PHE A 57 -3.10 -1.56 4.67
N VAL A 58 -4.10 -1.31 3.83
CA VAL A 58 -5.48 -1.18 4.26
C VAL A 58 -6.03 -2.49 4.81
N ALA A 59 -5.79 -3.61 4.11
CA ALA A 59 -6.25 -4.93 4.53
C ALA A 59 -5.60 -5.40 5.85
N ALA A 60 -4.34 -5.05 6.08
CA ALA A 60 -3.64 -5.36 7.34
C ALA A 60 -4.20 -4.61 8.55
N LEU A 61 -4.78 -3.43 8.34
CA LEU A 61 -5.38 -2.62 9.40
C LEU A 61 -6.84 -2.95 9.66
N PHE A 62 -7.61 -3.25 8.61
CA PHE A 62 -9.07 -3.28 8.67
C PHE A 62 -9.70 -4.60 8.18
N GLY A 63 -8.89 -5.53 7.70
CA GLY A 63 -9.38 -6.81 7.19
C GLY A 63 -10.13 -6.71 5.87
N ARG A 64 -11.07 -7.62 5.64
CA ARG A 64 -11.84 -7.73 4.39
C ARG A 64 -12.84 -6.56 4.25
N PRO A 65 -12.81 -5.82 3.12
CA PRO A 65 -13.83 -4.82 2.81
C PRO A 65 -15.16 -5.49 2.44
N LYS A 66 -16.26 -4.76 2.56
CA LYS A 66 -17.61 -5.20 2.11
C LYS A 66 -17.74 -5.22 0.60
N TRP A 67 -17.06 -4.31 -0.07
CA TRP A 67 -17.00 -4.22 -1.53
C TRP A 67 -15.69 -3.55 -1.97
N VAL A 68 -15.29 -3.85 -3.19
CA VAL A 68 -14.12 -3.29 -3.86
C VAL A 68 -14.53 -2.85 -5.27
N ARG A 69 -13.96 -1.73 -5.72
CA ARG A 69 -14.08 -1.24 -7.11
C ARG A 69 -12.71 -0.81 -7.59
N TYR A 70 -12.40 -1.12 -8.82
CA TYR A 70 -11.18 -0.68 -9.49
C TYR A 70 -11.52 0.10 -10.76
N GLY A 71 -10.95 1.29 -10.89
CA GLY A 71 -10.95 2.11 -12.10
C GLY A 71 -9.53 2.25 -12.62
N ALA A 72 -9.28 1.76 -13.83
CA ALA A 72 -7.95 1.75 -14.43
C ALA A 72 -7.85 2.70 -15.63
N ASN A 73 -6.69 3.33 -15.79
CA ASN A 73 -6.23 3.89 -17.05
C ASN A 73 -5.47 2.80 -17.80
N LEU A 74 -5.95 2.43 -18.98
CA LEU A 74 -5.38 1.32 -19.75
C LEU A 74 -4.45 1.84 -20.84
N GLY A 75 -3.29 1.20 -20.97
CA GLY A 75 -2.38 1.40 -22.08
C GLY A 75 -2.77 0.63 -23.35
N PHE A 76 -1.96 0.75 -24.39
CA PHE A 76 -2.27 0.24 -25.74
C PHE A 76 -2.44 -1.29 -25.81
N ASN A 77 -1.83 -2.05 -24.90
CA ASN A 77 -1.93 -3.52 -24.81
C ASN A 77 -2.94 -4.01 -23.75
N GLY A 78 -3.77 -3.10 -23.21
CA GLY A 78 -4.79 -3.40 -22.22
C GLY A 78 -4.27 -3.52 -20.79
N ILE A 79 -2.96 -3.29 -20.54
CA ILE A 79 -2.42 -3.24 -19.18
C ILE A 79 -2.81 -1.93 -18.48
N ASP A 80 -3.04 -1.97 -17.19
CA ASP A 80 -3.25 -0.77 -16.39
C ASP A 80 -1.92 -0.05 -16.13
N THR A 81 -1.83 1.21 -16.52
CA THR A 81 -0.67 2.07 -16.27
C THR A 81 -0.82 2.89 -15.01
N SER A 82 -2.04 3.21 -14.65
CA SER A 82 -2.45 3.83 -13.39
C SER A 82 -3.88 3.45 -13.03
N GLY A 83 -4.27 3.65 -11.78
CA GLY A 83 -5.64 3.32 -11.37
C GLY A 83 -5.93 3.63 -9.91
N ILE A 84 -7.22 3.54 -9.58
CA ILE A 84 -7.76 3.81 -8.26
C ILE A 84 -8.58 2.61 -7.80
N VAL A 85 -8.19 2.03 -6.66
CA VAL A 85 -9.00 1.05 -5.94
C VAL A 85 -9.78 1.78 -4.85
N THR A 86 -11.08 1.56 -4.80
CA THR A 86 -11.94 2.02 -3.72
C THR A 86 -12.48 0.82 -2.96
N MET A 87 -12.39 0.84 -1.64
CA MET A 87 -12.85 -0.22 -0.75
C MET A 87 -13.84 0.33 0.26
N GLY A 88 -14.98 -0.34 0.44
CA GLY A 88 -16.00 0.04 1.42
C GLY A 88 -15.94 -0.80 2.68
N TYR A 89 -15.96 -0.13 3.83
CA TYR A 89 -16.01 -0.71 5.17
C TYR A 89 -17.22 -0.19 5.95
N ASP A 90 -17.45 -0.69 7.17
CA ASP A 90 -18.47 -0.15 8.04
C ASP A 90 -18.10 1.26 8.54
N GLY A 91 -18.83 2.26 8.06
CA GLY A 91 -18.69 3.65 8.48
C GLY A 91 -17.58 4.44 7.81
N PHE A 92 -16.78 3.84 6.89
CA PHE A 92 -15.73 4.56 6.14
C PHE A 92 -15.42 3.91 4.80
N GLN A 93 -14.63 4.62 4.00
CA GLN A 93 -14.09 4.12 2.75
C GLN A 93 -12.56 4.26 2.72
N ALA A 94 -11.92 3.41 1.93
CA ALA A 94 -10.50 3.53 1.62
C ALA A 94 -10.29 3.72 0.12
N VAL A 95 -9.32 4.58 -0.23
CA VAL A 95 -8.90 4.87 -1.60
C VAL A 95 -7.41 4.58 -1.73
N CYS A 96 -7.05 3.73 -2.68
CA CYS A 96 -5.67 3.38 -3.01
C CYS A 96 -5.37 3.81 -4.44
N CYS A 97 -4.57 4.85 -4.59
CA CYS A 97 -4.11 5.36 -5.89
C CYS A 97 -2.75 4.73 -6.22
N GLY A 98 -2.60 4.30 -7.47
CA GLY A 98 -1.33 3.82 -8.00
C GLY A 98 -1.09 4.36 -9.40
N ALA A 99 0.16 4.69 -9.73
CA ALA A 99 0.53 5.09 -11.08
C ALA A 99 1.97 4.67 -11.40
N LYS A 100 2.17 4.19 -12.64
CA LYS A 100 3.49 3.88 -13.24
C LYS A 100 3.80 4.78 -14.41
N ASP A 101 2.82 5.59 -14.84
CA ASP A 101 2.84 6.53 -15.96
C ASP A 101 3.01 7.99 -15.51
N SER A 102 2.97 8.24 -14.22
CA SER A 102 3.08 9.56 -13.62
C SER A 102 3.68 9.46 -12.22
N GLU A 103 4.12 10.59 -11.68
CA GLU A 103 4.77 10.67 -10.37
C GLU A 103 4.05 11.66 -9.46
N SER A 104 3.93 11.31 -8.19
CA SER A 104 3.52 12.21 -7.12
C SER A 104 4.05 11.74 -5.76
N PRO A 105 4.08 12.62 -4.73
CA PRO A 105 4.49 12.19 -3.39
C PRO A 105 3.67 11.00 -2.89
N GLY A 106 4.36 9.93 -2.49
CA GLY A 106 3.72 8.78 -1.85
C GLY A 106 3.27 9.11 -0.42
N PHE A 107 2.17 8.52 0.01
CA PHE A 107 1.70 8.58 1.40
C PHE A 107 0.70 7.47 1.71
N ALA A 108 0.51 7.19 3.00
CA ALA A 108 -0.66 6.50 3.50
C ALA A 108 -1.24 7.26 4.70
N MET A 109 -2.57 7.44 4.75
CA MET A 109 -3.23 8.25 5.76
C MET A 109 -4.51 7.58 6.24
N VAL A 110 -4.69 7.52 7.56
CA VAL A 110 -5.92 7.09 8.23
C VAL A 110 -6.53 8.29 8.93
N GLN A 111 -7.66 8.76 8.46
CA GLN A 111 -8.37 9.92 9.00
C GLN A 111 -9.53 9.48 9.90
N GLY A 112 -9.63 10.11 11.04
CA GLY A 112 -10.73 9.90 11.96
C GLY A 112 -11.20 11.21 12.60
N GLU A 113 -12.15 11.10 13.53
CA GLU A 113 -12.80 12.28 14.15
C GLU A 113 -11.86 13.13 15.00
N LYS A 114 -10.80 12.52 15.54
CA LYS A 114 -9.87 13.18 16.49
C LYS A 114 -8.53 13.58 15.85
N GLY A 115 -8.32 13.24 14.57
CA GLY A 115 -7.07 13.52 13.87
C GLY A 115 -6.79 12.48 12.79
N CYS A 116 -5.55 12.47 12.31
CA CYS A 116 -5.13 11.45 11.34
C CYS A 116 -3.75 10.88 11.68
N LEU A 117 -3.55 9.63 11.29
CA LEU A 117 -2.24 8.98 11.22
C LEU A 117 -1.73 9.08 9.79
N LYS A 118 -0.50 9.52 9.61
CA LYS A 118 0.11 9.70 8.28
C LYS A 118 1.46 9.00 8.23
N LEU A 119 1.70 8.24 7.16
CA LEU A 119 3.01 7.80 6.73
C LEU A 119 3.56 8.77 5.69
N GLU A 120 4.81 9.19 5.85
CA GLU A 120 5.57 9.90 4.82
C GLU A 120 6.24 8.88 3.89
N GLY A 121 5.90 8.95 2.61
CA GLY A 121 6.25 7.94 1.61
C GLY A 121 5.16 6.88 1.41
N PRO A 122 5.28 6.05 0.37
CA PRO A 122 4.34 4.97 0.11
C PRO A 122 4.36 3.94 1.25
N ALA A 123 3.28 3.17 1.40
CA ALA A 123 3.13 2.21 2.50
C ALA A 123 4.28 1.19 2.60
N SER A 124 4.89 0.84 1.46
CA SER A 124 6.03 -0.10 1.37
C SER A 124 7.40 0.49 1.71
N ALA A 125 7.54 1.82 1.69
CA ALA A 125 8.82 2.51 1.86
C ALA A 125 8.66 3.81 2.66
N SER A 126 7.82 3.80 3.70
CA SER A 126 7.61 4.96 4.56
C SER A 126 8.82 5.20 5.48
N THR A 127 9.18 6.46 5.64
CA THR A 127 10.28 6.89 6.49
C THR A 127 9.85 7.35 7.86
N GLU A 128 8.66 7.91 7.98
CA GLU A 128 8.12 8.46 9.22
C GLU A 128 6.63 8.16 9.35
N ALA A 129 6.19 7.95 10.59
CA ALA A 129 4.79 7.88 10.95
C ALA A 129 4.45 9.02 11.92
N TRP A 130 3.36 9.72 11.64
CA TRP A 130 2.91 10.89 12.37
C TRP A 130 1.47 10.75 12.83
N PHE A 131 1.16 11.29 14.00
CA PHE A 131 -0.20 11.66 14.38
C PHE A 131 -0.35 13.18 14.24
N LEU A 132 -1.42 13.60 13.56
CA LEU A 132 -1.73 14.99 13.25
C LEU A 132 -3.15 15.30 13.74
N ASN A 133 -3.34 16.39 14.43
CA ASN A 133 -4.65 16.95 14.73
C ASN A 133 -4.60 18.49 14.61
N ARG A 134 -5.68 19.18 15.02
CA ARG A 134 -5.75 20.64 14.89
C ARG A 134 -4.66 21.37 15.68
N ASP A 135 -4.25 20.78 16.81
CA ASP A 135 -3.43 21.46 17.82
C ASP A 135 -1.98 20.97 17.83
N SER A 136 -1.72 19.82 17.25
CA SER A 136 -0.41 19.17 17.39
C SER A 136 -0.02 18.27 16.22
N ARG A 137 1.29 18.10 16.06
CA ARG A 137 1.93 17.11 15.20
C ARG A 137 2.89 16.30 16.06
N LYS A 138 2.65 15.00 16.19
CA LYS A 138 3.45 14.08 16.99
C LYS A 138 4.09 13.03 16.10
N LEU A 139 5.42 12.96 16.13
CA LEU A 139 6.16 11.85 15.52
C LEU A 139 5.91 10.57 16.33
N LEU A 140 5.47 9.51 15.68
CA LEU A 140 5.22 8.21 16.30
C LEU A 140 6.39 7.25 16.08
N SER A 141 6.97 7.28 14.89
CA SER A 141 8.16 6.51 14.56
C SER A 141 8.92 7.16 13.41
N ARG A 142 10.23 6.95 13.40
CA ARG A 142 11.11 7.31 12.30
C ARG A 142 11.96 6.09 11.97
N GLU A 143 12.02 5.77 10.70
CA GLU A 143 12.89 4.73 10.19
C GLU A 143 14.32 5.28 10.10
N SER A 144 15.25 4.62 10.77
CA SER A 144 16.67 4.99 10.75
C SER A 144 17.47 4.18 9.74
N ASP A 145 16.92 3.03 9.30
CA ASP A 145 17.58 2.15 8.34
C ASP A 145 16.78 2.11 7.04
N PRO A 146 17.34 2.63 5.94
CA PRO A 146 16.70 2.57 4.62
C PRO A 146 16.65 1.15 4.03
N GLN A 147 17.30 0.16 4.68
CA GLN A 147 17.32 -1.22 4.21
C GLN A 147 16.13 -2.03 4.75
N SER A 148 14.92 -1.67 4.34
CA SER A 148 13.68 -2.40 4.71
C SER A 148 13.76 -3.90 4.37
N LEU A 149 14.39 -4.26 3.25
CA LEU A 149 14.59 -5.63 2.79
C LEU A 149 15.40 -6.49 3.80
N GLY A 150 16.37 -5.90 4.49
CA GLY A 150 17.15 -6.60 5.51
C GLY A 150 16.28 -7.11 6.67
N ARG A 151 15.25 -6.36 7.07
CA ARG A 151 14.30 -6.78 8.12
C ARG A 151 13.36 -7.87 7.64
N GLU A 152 12.87 -7.78 6.43
CA GLU A 152 12.03 -8.83 5.83
C GLU A 152 12.79 -10.15 5.75
N ILE A 153 14.03 -10.13 5.26
CA ILE A 153 14.90 -11.31 5.20
C ILE A 153 15.20 -11.85 6.61
N SER A 154 15.48 -10.98 7.58
CA SER A 154 15.76 -11.39 8.95
C SER A 154 14.56 -12.04 9.62
N GLU A 155 13.36 -11.49 9.43
CA GLU A 155 12.13 -12.06 9.96
C GLU A 155 11.80 -13.39 9.28
N PHE A 156 11.94 -13.47 7.96
CA PHE A 156 11.77 -14.73 7.24
C PHE A 156 12.75 -15.82 7.71
N ALA A 157 14.02 -15.45 7.90
CA ALA A 157 15.03 -16.37 8.43
C ALA A 157 14.73 -16.79 9.89
N ARG A 158 14.17 -15.89 10.73
CA ARG A 158 13.70 -16.22 12.08
C ARG A 158 12.61 -17.27 12.04
N GLN A 159 11.57 -17.02 11.23
CA GLN A 159 10.42 -17.94 11.11
C GLN A 159 10.86 -19.36 10.69
N ILE A 160 11.81 -19.47 9.77
CA ILE A 160 12.36 -20.77 9.36
C ILE A 160 13.10 -21.43 10.51
N ARG A 161 14.00 -20.73 11.18
CA ARG A 161 14.84 -21.28 12.27
C ARG A 161 14.01 -21.71 13.48
N GLU A 162 12.98 -20.92 13.81
CA GLU A 162 12.13 -21.16 14.97
C GLU A 162 10.91 -22.03 14.64
N GLN A 163 10.74 -22.41 13.36
CA GLN A 163 9.58 -23.16 12.87
C GLN A 163 8.25 -22.46 13.24
N ASP A 164 8.24 -21.12 13.14
CA ASP A 164 7.10 -20.29 13.50
C ASP A 164 6.02 -20.34 12.39
N TYR A 165 5.42 -21.50 12.21
CA TYR A 165 4.35 -21.74 11.24
C TYR A 165 3.12 -20.84 11.47
N PRO A 166 2.68 -20.56 12.72
CA PRO A 166 1.55 -19.65 12.93
C PRO A 166 1.74 -18.29 12.26
N SER A 167 2.89 -17.63 12.45
CA SER A 167 3.18 -16.34 11.81
C SER A 167 3.22 -16.46 10.27
N CYS A 168 3.77 -17.56 9.74
CA CYS A 168 3.76 -17.80 8.29
C CYS A 168 2.34 -17.93 7.74
N TYR A 169 1.44 -18.66 8.42
CA TYR A 169 0.05 -18.81 7.99
C TYR A 169 -0.76 -17.51 8.11
N ASP A 170 -0.51 -16.70 9.14
CA ASP A 170 -1.14 -15.39 9.28
C ASP A 170 -0.75 -14.47 8.11
N MET A 171 0.51 -14.43 7.74
CA MET A 171 0.99 -13.65 6.58
C MET A 171 0.41 -14.17 5.25
N LEU A 172 0.35 -15.50 5.09
CA LEU A 172 -0.29 -16.13 3.93
C LEU A 172 -1.78 -15.79 3.88
N GLY A 173 -2.48 -15.84 5.01
CA GLY A 173 -3.90 -15.47 5.12
C GLY A 173 -4.16 -14.04 4.65
N GLN A 174 -3.29 -13.08 5.01
CA GLN A 174 -3.39 -11.71 4.51
C GLN A 174 -3.15 -11.64 2.99
N THR A 175 -2.17 -12.36 2.46
CA THR A 175 -1.90 -12.41 1.02
C THR A 175 -3.10 -12.96 0.25
N LEU A 176 -3.69 -14.05 0.74
CA LEU A 176 -4.88 -14.64 0.12
C LEU A 176 -6.09 -13.70 0.19
N LEU A 177 -6.24 -12.95 1.29
CA LEU A 177 -7.28 -11.94 1.42
C LEU A 177 -7.16 -10.84 0.36
N VAL A 178 -5.96 -10.36 0.10
CA VAL A 178 -5.72 -9.29 -0.88
C VAL A 178 -5.93 -9.78 -2.32
N ARG A 179 -5.69 -11.07 -2.59
CA ARG A 179 -5.88 -11.67 -3.92
C ARG A 179 -7.32 -12.09 -4.23
N SER A 180 -8.18 -12.20 -3.22
CA SER A 180 -9.57 -12.66 -3.35
C SER A 180 -10.53 -11.51 -3.66
#